data_53bb65657d489872e3df33f4d852558c
#
_entry.id   53bb65657d489872e3df33f4d852558c
#
_cell.length_a   1.000
_cell.length_b   1.000
_cell.length_c   1.000
_cell.angle_alpha   90.00
_cell.angle_beta   90.00
_cell.angle_gamma   90.00
#
_symmetry.space_group_name_H-M   'P 1'
#
loop_
_entity.id
_entity.type
_entity.pdbx_description
1 polymer ?
#
loop_
_entity_poly.entity_id
_entity_poly.type
_entity_poly.pdbx_seq_one_letter_code
_entity_poly.pdbx_strand_id
1 'polypeptide(L)'
;PMDNQIFTQSYNAIHHATELGKPEWRAVALIIQAYQGHEIVDFYGAAPFSDWRNLKRTPPLTYEKGEDIYNLIFDDLDEAIRILKERQPSREEFAKIEDLTIKTLSNGDWRMWVKFANCIKMRMAMNMVKINPGTAQSKFEQAVTDEIGVLTDTDAKDIAYYQEQNACALWRIGNEWHDIRLGASFENILKRYNHPLLTRWFDTN
;
A
#
# COMPACT_ATOMS: atom_id res chain seq x y z
N PRO A 1 -9.66 7.94 14.45
CA PRO A 1 -8.26 8.23 14.78
C PRO A 1 -7.24 7.68 13.78
N MET A 2 -7.51 6.63 12.97
CA MET A 2 -6.59 6.18 11.92
C MET A 2 -6.31 7.26 10.87
N ASP A 3 -7.34 8.00 10.48
CA ASP A 3 -7.30 9.10 9.52
C ASP A 3 -6.32 10.22 9.92
N ASN A 4 -6.20 10.49 11.22
CA ASN A 4 -5.49 11.67 11.70
C ASN A 4 -3.95 11.55 11.61
N GLN A 5 -3.39 10.35 11.77
CA GLN A 5 -1.93 10.14 11.70
C GLN A 5 -1.47 9.88 10.26
N ILE A 6 -2.16 9.02 9.55
CA ILE A 6 -1.81 8.59 8.20
C ILE A 6 -1.80 9.77 7.23
N PHE A 7 -2.93 10.49 7.13
CA PHE A 7 -3.05 11.60 6.18
C PHE A 7 -2.26 12.84 6.60
N THR A 8 -2.08 13.08 7.89
CA THR A 8 -1.24 14.20 8.34
C THR A 8 0.22 13.98 7.96
N GLN A 9 0.75 12.78 8.16
CA GLN A 9 2.15 12.49 7.83
C GLN A 9 2.37 12.48 6.32
N SER A 10 1.50 11.83 5.55
CA SER A 10 1.63 11.78 4.09
C SER A 10 1.43 13.16 3.45
N TYR A 11 0.48 13.97 3.94
CA TYR A 11 0.31 15.35 3.49
C TYR A 11 1.58 16.18 3.72
N ASN A 12 2.14 16.14 4.92
CA ASN A 12 3.36 16.87 5.24
C ASN A 12 4.53 16.41 4.37
N ALA A 13 4.68 15.09 4.17
CA ALA A 13 5.73 14.55 3.32
C ALA A 13 5.60 15.00 1.86
N ILE A 14 4.39 14.95 1.29
CA ILE A 14 4.11 15.41 -0.08
C ILE A 14 4.36 16.92 -0.20
N HIS A 15 3.88 17.71 0.77
CA HIS A 15 3.99 19.15 0.75
C HIS A 15 5.45 19.60 0.86
N HIS A 16 6.19 19.12 1.85
CA HIS A 16 7.60 19.45 2.02
C HIS A 16 8.47 18.96 0.87
N ALA A 17 8.20 17.77 0.33
CA ALA A 17 8.92 17.30 -0.85
C ALA A 17 8.70 18.22 -2.06
N THR A 18 7.49 18.78 -2.20
CA THR A 18 7.15 19.74 -3.25
C THR A 18 7.88 21.09 -3.02
N GLU A 19 7.86 21.62 -1.81
CA GLU A 19 8.54 22.87 -1.44
C GLU A 19 10.06 22.78 -1.61
N LEU A 20 10.64 21.63 -1.30
CA LEU A 20 12.09 21.38 -1.42
C LEU A 20 12.52 21.03 -2.84
N GLY A 21 11.59 20.94 -3.80
CA GLY A 21 11.89 20.53 -5.18
C GLY A 21 12.46 19.12 -5.28
N LYS A 22 11.95 18.19 -4.45
CA LYS A 22 12.35 16.78 -4.38
C LYS A 22 11.25 15.86 -4.92
N PRO A 23 11.07 15.78 -6.24
CA PRO A 23 9.96 15.02 -6.83
C PRO A 23 10.03 13.54 -6.51
N GLU A 24 11.20 12.93 -6.38
CA GLU A 24 11.38 11.53 -6.01
C GLU A 24 10.87 11.24 -4.58
N TRP A 25 11.01 12.17 -3.66
CA TRP A 25 10.46 12.06 -2.30
C TRP A 25 8.93 12.16 -2.32
N ARG A 26 8.44 13.08 -3.16
CA ARG A 26 7.00 13.24 -3.36
C ARG A 26 6.39 11.97 -3.95
N ALA A 27 7.06 11.33 -4.93
CA ALA A 27 6.59 10.07 -5.51
C ALA A 27 6.46 8.95 -4.47
N VAL A 28 7.46 8.76 -3.60
CA VAL A 28 7.40 7.78 -2.52
C VAL A 28 6.24 8.08 -1.57
N ALA A 29 6.06 9.34 -1.18
CA ALA A 29 4.98 9.74 -0.28
C ALA A 29 3.59 9.51 -0.90
N LEU A 30 3.42 9.74 -2.22
CA LEU A 30 2.20 9.41 -2.96
C LEU A 30 1.91 7.91 -2.95
N ILE A 31 2.91 7.07 -3.18
CA ILE A 31 2.75 5.60 -3.15
C ILE A 31 2.32 5.12 -1.77
N ILE A 32 2.92 5.65 -0.70
CA ILE A 32 2.54 5.32 0.68
C ILE A 32 1.11 5.77 0.97
N GLN A 33 0.73 6.99 0.56
CA GLN A 33 -0.63 7.49 0.74
C GLN A 33 -1.65 6.65 -0.05
N ALA A 34 -1.30 6.26 -1.28
CA ALA A 34 -2.13 5.39 -2.12
C ALA A 34 -2.35 4.01 -1.47
N TYR A 35 -1.27 3.40 -0.94
CA TYR A 35 -1.35 2.12 -0.23
C TYR A 35 -2.31 2.17 0.97
N GLN A 36 -2.25 3.22 1.75
CA GLN A 36 -3.12 3.40 2.91
C GLN A 36 -4.54 3.81 2.51
N GLY A 37 -4.65 4.65 1.46
CA GLY A 37 -5.93 5.17 0.99
C GLY A 37 -6.84 4.11 0.39
N HIS A 38 -6.31 3.16 -0.38
CA HIS A 38 -7.13 2.12 -0.99
C HIS A 38 -7.75 1.18 0.07
N GLU A 39 -7.04 0.90 1.17
CA GLU A 39 -7.58 0.09 2.27
C GLU A 39 -8.78 0.75 2.93
N ILE A 40 -8.81 2.08 3.04
CA ILE A 40 -9.97 2.81 3.57
C ILE A 40 -11.20 2.58 2.69
N VAL A 41 -11.03 2.63 1.38
CA VAL A 41 -12.13 2.35 0.44
C VAL A 41 -12.57 0.89 0.51
N ASP A 42 -11.63 -0.04 0.61
CA ASP A 42 -11.92 -1.47 0.74
C ASP A 42 -12.73 -1.80 2.00
N PHE A 43 -12.48 -1.08 3.11
CA PHE A 43 -13.19 -1.30 4.37
C PHE A 43 -14.50 -0.52 4.48
N TYR A 44 -14.55 0.72 4.00
CA TYR A 44 -15.65 1.64 4.30
C TYR A 44 -16.46 2.05 3.06
N GLY A 45 -15.95 1.81 1.86
CA GLY A 45 -16.57 2.27 0.62
C GLY A 45 -16.43 3.79 0.46
N ALA A 46 -17.52 4.53 0.68
CA ALA A 46 -17.50 5.99 0.62
C ALA A 46 -16.75 6.59 1.82
N ALA A 47 -15.92 7.60 1.57
CA ALA A 47 -15.16 8.31 2.60
C ALA A 47 -14.94 9.77 2.21
N PRO A 48 -14.69 10.69 3.15
CA PRO A 48 -14.30 12.07 2.82
C PRO A 48 -12.80 12.13 2.53
N PHE A 49 -12.37 11.40 1.51
CA PHE A 49 -10.96 11.13 1.22
C PHE A 49 -10.20 12.41 0.87
N SER A 50 -10.73 13.23 -0.05
CA SER A 50 -10.08 14.49 -0.44
C SER A 50 -10.03 15.49 0.70
N ASP A 51 -11.07 15.55 1.54
CA ASP A 51 -11.05 16.39 2.74
C ASP A 51 -9.95 15.93 3.70
N TRP A 52 -9.83 14.62 3.96
CA TRP A 52 -8.83 14.05 4.87
C TRP A 52 -7.40 14.22 4.36
N ARG A 53 -7.17 13.94 3.07
CA ARG A 53 -5.83 14.10 2.47
C ARG A 53 -5.36 15.54 2.42
N ASN A 54 -6.28 16.51 2.48
CA ASN A 54 -6.00 17.95 2.57
C ASN A 54 -6.11 18.50 4.01
N LEU A 55 -6.09 17.63 5.00
CA LEU A 55 -6.13 17.93 6.44
C LEU A 55 -7.40 18.66 6.89
N LYS A 56 -8.48 18.63 6.12
CA LYS A 56 -9.77 19.14 6.59
C LYS A 56 -10.39 18.13 7.57
N ARG A 57 -10.61 18.57 8.81
CA ARG A 57 -11.12 17.75 9.89
C ARG A 57 -12.46 18.25 10.46
N THR A 58 -12.83 19.47 10.10
CA THR A 58 -14.03 20.13 10.63
C THR A 58 -15.21 19.91 9.69
N PRO A 59 -16.36 19.44 10.20
CA PRO A 59 -17.59 19.33 9.42
C PRO A 59 -18.04 20.68 8.84
N PRO A 60 -18.75 20.68 7.70
CA PRO A 60 -19.17 19.50 6.95
C PRO A 60 -18.03 18.86 6.15
N LEU A 61 -17.96 17.53 6.17
CA LEU A 61 -17.06 16.76 5.33
C LEU A 61 -17.80 16.23 4.10
N THR A 62 -17.13 16.24 2.96
CA THR A 62 -17.68 15.80 1.69
C THR A 62 -17.32 14.33 1.45
N TYR A 63 -18.32 13.44 1.53
CA TYR A 63 -18.14 12.04 1.22
C TYR A 63 -18.08 11.80 -0.29
N GLU A 64 -17.05 11.11 -0.73
CA GLU A 64 -16.83 10.71 -2.10
C GLU A 64 -17.16 9.23 -2.27
N LYS A 65 -17.60 8.83 -3.46
CA LYS A 65 -17.83 7.42 -3.78
C LYS A 65 -16.50 6.68 -3.87
N GLY A 66 -16.49 5.39 -3.52
CA GLY A 66 -15.29 4.57 -3.62
C GLY A 66 -14.66 4.56 -5.01
N GLU A 67 -15.46 4.61 -6.07
CA GLU A 67 -14.98 4.71 -7.46
C GLU A 67 -14.21 6.02 -7.71
N ASP A 68 -14.70 7.14 -7.23
CA ASP A 68 -14.05 8.43 -7.40
C ASP A 68 -12.72 8.47 -6.64
N ILE A 69 -12.70 7.93 -5.42
CA ILE A 69 -11.49 7.79 -4.60
C ILE A 69 -10.47 6.88 -5.29
N TYR A 70 -10.90 5.76 -5.86
CA TYR A 70 -10.02 4.85 -6.59
C TYR A 70 -9.38 5.52 -7.80
N ASN A 71 -10.14 6.32 -8.54
CA ASN A 71 -9.60 7.09 -9.67
C ASN A 71 -8.52 8.07 -9.21
N LEU A 72 -8.73 8.80 -8.12
CA LEU A 72 -7.71 9.68 -7.52
C LEU A 72 -6.44 8.90 -7.12
N ILE A 73 -6.60 7.73 -6.52
CA ILE A 73 -5.46 6.91 -6.12
C ILE A 73 -4.71 6.35 -7.33
N PHE A 74 -5.42 5.94 -8.40
CA PHE A 74 -4.76 5.54 -9.65
C PHE A 74 -3.95 6.68 -10.26
N ASP A 75 -4.49 7.90 -10.27
CA ASP A 75 -3.78 9.08 -10.79
C ASP A 75 -2.52 9.40 -9.95
N ASP A 76 -2.61 9.30 -8.63
CA ASP A 76 -1.46 9.47 -7.73
C ASP A 76 -0.36 8.42 -7.99
N LEU A 77 -0.76 7.16 -8.21
CA LEU A 77 0.18 6.08 -8.52
C LEU A 77 0.81 6.27 -9.91
N ASP A 78 0.02 6.65 -10.90
CA ASP A 78 0.50 6.93 -12.26
C ASP A 78 1.49 8.11 -12.26
N GLU A 79 1.19 9.17 -11.50
CA GLU A 79 2.10 10.29 -11.32
C GLU A 79 3.41 9.89 -10.62
N ALA A 80 3.33 9.11 -9.55
CA ALA A 80 4.51 8.64 -8.82
C ALA A 80 5.43 7.78 -9.70
N ILE A 81 4.85 6.84 -10.46
CA ILE A 81 5.58 5.99 -11.40
C ILE A 81 6.26 6.85 -12.47
N ARG A 82 5.54 7.81 -13.05
CA ARG A 82 6.10 8.73 -14.04
C ARG A 82 7.29 9.51 -13.48
N ILE A 83 7.15 10.09 -12.28
CA ILE A 83 8.23 10.85 -11.63
C ILE A 83 9.48 9.98 -11.45
N LEU A 84 9.34 8.78 -10.90
CA LEU A 84 10.46 7.89 -10.64
C LEU A 84 11.16 7.47 -11.93
N LYS A 85 10.41 7.18 -13.01
CA LYS A 85 10.96 6.84 -14.33
C LYS A 85 11.67 8.01 -15.00
N GLU A 86 11.19 9.22 -14.84
CA GLU A 86 11.80 10.42 -15.40
C GLU A 86 13.09 10.82 -14.64
N ARG A 87 13.06 10.71 -13.32
CA ARG A 87 14.16 11.14 -12.44
C ARG A 87 15.29 10.13 -12.35
N GLN A 88 14.96 8.83 -12.33
CA GLN A 88 15.91 7.73 -12.20
C GLN A 88 17.02 8.01 -11.17
N PRO A 89 16.68 8.31 -9.92
CA PRO A 89 17.66 8.73 -8.92
C PRO A 89 18.74 7.66 -8.72
N SER A 90 19.96 8.09 -8.42
CA SER A 90 21.03 7.15 -8.07
C SER A 90 20.67 6.37 -6.80
N ARG A 91 21.25 5.19 -6.64
CA ARG A 91 21.02 4.35 -5.46
C ARG A 91 21.38 5.07 -4.16
N GLU A 92 22.46 5.83 -4.15
CA GLU A 92 22.90 6.59 -2.98
C GLU A 92 21.94 7.72 -2.60
N GLU A 93 21.42 8.44 -3.60
CA GLU A 93 20.43 9.49 -3.36
C GLU A 93 19.11 8.92 -2.88
N PHE A 94 18.67 7.83 -3.48
CA PHE A 94 17.39 7.23 -3.15
C PHE A 94 17.40 6.50 -1.79
N ALA A 95 18.51 5.89 -1.40
CA ALA A 95 18.68 5.27 -0.09
C ALA A 95 18.46 6.27 1.08
N LYS A 96 18.75 7.55 0.88
CA LYS A 96 18.48 8.59 1.88
C LYS A 96 17.00 8.80 2.14
N ILE A 97 16.14 8.56 1.16
CA ILE A 97 14.69 8.64 1.31
C ILE A 97 14.19 7.46 2.14
N GLU A 98 14.72 6.29 1.89
CA GLU A 98 14.31 5.05 2.58
C GLU A 98 14.71 5.02 4.05
N ASP A 99 15.85 5.60 4.42
CA ASP A 99 16.26 5.75 5.81
C ASP A 99 15.23 6.50 6.68
N LEU A 100 14.43 7.34 6.04
CA LEU A 100 13.39 8.13 6.70
C LEU A 100 12.02 7.43 6.74
N THR A 101 11.78 6.45 5.87
CA THR A 101 10.46 5.84 5.66
C THR A 101 10.40 4.36 6.06
N ILE A 102 11.02 3.51 5.29
CA ILE A 102 11.03 2.06 5.48
C ILE A 102 12.41 1.58 5.05
N LYS A 103 13.26 1.29 6.00
CA LYS A 103 14.68 0.91 5.81
C LYS A 103 14.97 -0.18 4.77
N THR A 104 13.97 -0.70 4.04
CA THR A 104 14.13 -2.04 3.52
C THR A 104 13.27 -2.43 2.32
N LEU A 105 12.47 -1.53 1.74
CA LEU A 105 11.70 -1.94 0.56
C LEU A 105 12.59 -2.12 -0.66
N SER A 106 13.59 -1.27 -0.84
CA SER A 106 14.32 -1.26 -2.10
C SER A 106 15.84 -1.23 -1.99
N ASN A 107 16.40 -1.07 -0.79
CA ASN A 107 17.83 -0.89 -0.61
C ASN A 107 18.41 0.16 -1.58
N GLY A 108 17.68 1.26 -1.78
CA GLY A 108 18.03 2.37 -2.67
C GLY A 108 17.66 2.16 -4.15
N ASP A 109 17.00 1.09 -4.54
CA ASP A 109 16.53 0.90 -5.92
C ASP A 109 15.10 1.42 -6.11
N TRP A 110 14.97 2.58 -6.73
CA TRP A 110 13.68 3.21 -7.02
C TRP A 110 12.71 2.34 -7.84
N ARG A 111 13.24 1.39 -8.64
CA ARG A 111 12.41 0.46 -9.43
C ARG A 111 11.55 -0.42 -8.55
N MET A 112 11.99 -0.75 -7.35
CA MET A 112 11.19 -1.52 -6.39
C MET A 112 9.92 -0.77 -5.98
N TRP A 113 10.01 0.56 -5.85
CA TRP A 113 8.84 1.40 -5.57
C TRP A 113 7.87 1.46 -6.74
N VAL A 114 8.37 1.48 -7.98
CA VAL A 114 7.53 1.34 -9.18
C VAL A 114 6.83 -0.01 -9.22
N LYS A 115 7.56 -1.10 -8.97
CA LYS A 115 6.98 -2.44 -8.88
C LYS A 115 5.91 -2.52 -7.79
N PHE A 116 6.16 -1.93 -6.63
CA PHE A 116 5.19 -1.88 -5.53
C PHE A 116 3.94 -1.08 -5.92
N ALA A 117 4.10 0.09 -6.52
CA ALA A 117 2.98 0.89 -7.04
C ALA A 117 2.14 0.11 -8.06
N ASN A 118 2.78 -0.62 -8.98
CA ASN A 118 2.09 -1.49 -9.93
C ASN A 118 1.34 -2.62 -9.23
N CYS A 119 1.88 -3.21 -8.16
CA CYS A 119 1.15 -4.22 -7.36
C CYS A 119 -0.09 -3.62 -6.69
N ILE A 120 -0.03 -2.39 -6.17
CA ILE A 120 -1.20 -1.69 -5.62
C ILE A 120 -2.25 -1.49 -6.72
N LYS A 121 -1.84 -1.00 -7.91
CA LYS A 121 -2.75 -0.83 -9.06
C LYS A 121 -3.45 -2.13 -9.43
N MET A 122 -2.71 -3.24 -9.51
CA MET A 122 -3.29 -4.56 -9.80
C MET A 122 -4.32 -4.99 -8.74
N ARG A 123 -3.99 -4.81 -7.46
CA ARG A 123 -4.90 -5.14 -6.35
C ARG A 123 -6.19 -4.34 -6.43
N MET A 124 -6.09 -3.02 -6.61
CA MET A 124 -7.25 -2.16 -6.78
C MET A 124 -8.09 -2.54 -8.00
N ALA A 125 -7.44 -2.82 -9.13
CA ALA A 125 -8.11 -3.26 -10.34
C ALA A 125 -8.90 -4.56 -10.11
N MET A 126 -8.32 -5.53 -9.42
CA MET A 126 -9.02 -6.79 -9.08
C MET A 126 -10.22 -6.56 -8.16
N ASN A 127 -10.13 -5.63 -7.21
CA ASN A 127 -11.25 -5.32 -6.32
C ASN A 127 -12.46 -4.73 -7.06
N MET A 128 -12.21 -3.99 -8.16
CA MET A 128 -13.29 -3.34 -8.93
C MET A 128 -13.78 -4.15 -10.14
N VAL A 129 -13.28 -5.36 -10.38
CA VAL A 129 -13.58 -6.14 -11.59
C VAL A 129 -15.08 -6.40 -11.82
N LYS A 130 -15.87 -6.51 -10.76
CA LYS A 130 -17.32 -6.72 -10.86
C LYS A 130 -18.12 -5.42 -10.98
N ILE A 131 -17.51 -4.29 -10.66
CA ILE A 131 -18.17 -2.96 -10.67
C ILE A 131 -17.89 -2.27 -12.00
N ASN A 132 -16.63 -2.23 -12.41
CA ASN A 132 -16.20 -1.60 -13.64
C ASN A 132 -15.13 -2.47 -14.34
N PRO A 133 -15.54 -3.54 -15.06
CA PRO A 133 -14.61 -4.51 -15.64
C PRO A 133 -13.69 -3.90 -16.70
N GLY A 134 -14.15 -2.89 -17.44
CA GLY A 134 -13.33 -2.24 -18.47
C GLY A 134 -12.16 -1.46 -17.88
N THR A 135 -12.43 -0.63 -16.88
CA THR A 135 -11.37 0.10 -16.15
C THR A 135 -10.47 -0.88 -15.40
N ALA A 136 -11.04 -1.90 -14.75
CA ALA A 136 -10.28 -2.94 -14.05
C ALA A 136 -9.27 -3.63 -14.98
N GLN A 137 -9.72 -4.08 -16.16
CA GLN A 137 -8.85 -4.70 -17.16
C GLN A 137 -7.74 -3.74 -17.61
N SER A 138 -8.10 -2.52 -17.98
CA SER A 138 -7.15 -1.53 -18.47
C SER A 138 -6.06 -1.21 -17.45
N LYS A 139 -6.43 -0.95 -16.19
CA LYS A 139 -5.47 -0.62 -15.13
C LYS A 139 -4.61 -1.82 -14.74
N PHE A 140 -5.17 -3.04 -14.75
CA PHE A 140 -4.42 -4.27 -14.50
C PHE A 140 -3.38 -4.52 -15.60
N GLU A 141 -3.80 -4.50 -16.87
CA GLU A 141 -2.91 -4.73 -18.01
C GLU A 141 -1.81 -3.67 -18.06
N GLN A 142 -2.13 -2.39 -17.82
CA GLN A 142 -1.13 -1.33 -17.73
C GLN A 142 -0.06 -1.62 -16.67
N ALA A 143 -0.46 -2.12 -15.50
CA ALA A 143 0.48 -2.42 -14.42
C ALA A 143 1.37 -3.63 -14.74
N VAL A 144 0.80 -4.70 -15.33
CA VAL A 144 1.53 -5.92 -15.66
C VAL A 144 2.49 -5.73 -16.84
N THR A 145 2.10 -4.92 -17.83
CA THR A 145 2.90 -4.65 -19.03
C THR A 145 3.88 -3.49 -18.87
N ASP A 146 3.94 -2.89 -17.68
CA ASP A 146 4.92 -1.84 -17.40
C ASP A 146 6.35 -2.37 -17.59
N GLU A 147 7.23 -1.58 -18.18
CA GLU A 147 8.63 -2.01 -18.48
C GLU A 147 9.46 -2.36 -17.23
N ILE A 148 9.14 -1.75 -16.08
CA ILE A 148 9.77 -2.09 -14.79
C ILE A 148 9.11 -3.33 -14.19
N GLY A 149 7.82 -3.55 -14.48
CA GLY A 149 7.04 -4.70 -14.05
C GLY A 149 6.49 -4.60 -12.64
N VAL A 150 6.31 -5.76 -12.03
CA VAL A 150 5.71 -5.94 -10.69
C VAL A 150 6.69 -6.67 -9.77
N LEU A 151 6.39 -6.69 -8.46
CA LEU A 151 7.17 -7.48 -7.50
C LEU A 151 7.05 -8.97 -7.78
N THR A 152 8.18 -9.68 -7.72
CA THR A 152 8.30 -11.11 -7.94
C THR A 152 8.87 -11.81 -6.71
N ASP A 153 8.88 -13.14 -6.71
CA ASP A 153 9.51 -13.93 -5.64
C ASP A 153 11.01 -13.64 -5.47
N THR A 154 11.67 -13.20 -6.52
CA THR A 154 13.08 -12.79 -6.46
C THR A 154 13.22 -11.49 -5.68
N ASP A 155 12.34 -10.55 -5.92
CA ASP A 155 12.32 -9.26 -5.21
C ASP A 155 11.97 -9.45 -3.73
N ALA A 156 11.13 -10.43 -3.39
CA ALA A 156 10.71 -10.72 -2.02
C ALA A 156 11.86 -11.08 -1.08
N LYS A 157 12.99 -11.54 -1.61
CA LYS A 157 14.19 -11.86 -0.81
C LYS A 157 14.92 -10.63 -0.31
N ASP A 158 14.77 -9.52 -1.01
CA ASP A 158 15.43 -8.25 -0.72
C ASP A 158 14.53 -7.30 0.09
N ILE A 159 13.25 -7.68 0.27
CA ILE A 159 12.32 -6.95 1.14
C ILE A 159 12.55 -7.38 2.58
N ALA A 160 12.93 -6.44 3.44
CA ALA A 160 13.13 -6.78 4.83
C ALA A 160 11.80 -7.08 5.53
N TYR A 161 11.84 -8.15 6.27
CA TYR A 161 10.78 -8.54 7.18
C TYR A 161 10.80 -7.66 8.43
N TYR A 162 9.66 -7.54 9.08
CA TYR A 162 9.55 -6.90 10.38
C TYR A 162 10.59 -7.50 11.34
N GLN A 163 11.41 -6.65 11.94
CA GLN A 163 12.26 -7.06 13.04
C GLN A 163 11.38 -7.40 14.25
N GLU A 164 11.88 -8.23 15.15
CA GLU A 164 11.14 -8.68 16.37
C GLU A 164 10.49 -7.53 17.16
N GLN A 165 11.12 -6.36 17.18
CA GLN A 165 10.59 -5.17 17.85
C GLN A 165 9.34 -4.57 17.17
N ASN A 166 9.08 -4.92 15.90
CA ASN A 166 7.95 -4.48 15.10
C ASN A 166 7.12 -5.68 14.61
N ALA A 167 6.90 -6.65 15.48
CA ALA A 167 6.12 -7.83 15.16
C ALA A 167 4.75 -7.46 14.56
N CYS A 168 4.31 -8.24 13.59
CA CYS A 168 2.99 -8.11 12.99
C CYS A 168 1.93 -7.96 14.10
N ALA A 169 1.03 -7.00 13.94
CA ALA A 169 -0.01 -6.74 14.95
C ALA A 169 -0.85 -8.00 15.26
N LEU A 170 -1.15 -8.82 14.26
CA LEU A 170 -1.86 -10.09 14.45
C LEU A 170 -1.04 -11.08 15.31
N TRP A 171 0.28 -11.15 15.13
CA TRP A 171 1.13 -11.97 15.96
C TRP A 171 1.10 -11.51 17.43
N ARG A 172 1.18 -10.20 17.66
CA ARG A 172 1.10 -9.62 19.00
C ARG A 172 -0.24 -9.90 19.67
N ILE A 173 -1.34 -9.65 18.96
CA ILE A 173 -2.69 -9.89 19.46
C ILE A 173 -2.91 -11.39 19.76
N GLY A 174 -2.37 -12.28 18.92
CA GLY A 174 -2.49 -13.73 19.10
C GLY A 174 -1.60 -14.29 20.21
N ASN A 175 -0.31 -13.96 20.17
CA ASN A 175 0.71 -14.59 21.02
C ASN A 175 0.98 -13.87 22.34
N GLU A 176 0.96 -12.53 22.34
CA GLU A 176 1.20 -11.76 23.58
C GLU A 176 -0.09 -11.54 24.37
N TRP A 177 -1.16 -11.14 23.68
CA TRP A 177 -2.43 -10.78 24.32
C TRP A 177 -3.41 -11.93 24.41
N HIS A 178 -3.24 -12.96 23.59
CA HIS A 178 -4.15 -14.12 23.52
C HIS A 178 -5.62 -13.77 23.22
N ASP A 179 -5.85 -12.64 22.58
CA ASP A 179 -7.19 -12.09 22.35
C ASP A 179 -7.91 -12.66 21.12
N ILE A 180 -7.18 -13.32 20.22
CA ILE A 180 -7.75 -13.89 19.01
C ILE A 180 -7.49 -15.39 18.91
N ARG A 181 -8.41 -16.06 18.24
CA ARG A 181 -8.32 -17.46 17.86
C ARG A 181 -8.68 -17.62 16.39
N LEU A 182 -8.18 -18.69 15.79
CA LEU A 182 -8.56 -19.05 14.43
C LEU A 182 -10.06 -19.33 14.39
N GLY A 183 -10.78 -18.66 13.47
CA GLY A 183 -12.21 -18.88 13.30
C GLY A 183 -12.52 -20.31 12.82
N ALA A 184 -13.48 -20.97 13.44
CA ALA A 184 -13.83 -22.36 13.16
C ALA A 184 -14.14 -22.63 11.67
N SER A 185 -14.76 -21.68 10.97
CA SER A 185 -15.06 -21.82 9.54
C SER A 185 -13.78 -21.89 8.70
N PHE A 186 -12.80 -21.06 9.00
CA PHE A 186 -11.52 -21.05 8.28
C PHE A 186 -10.68 -22.28 8.64
N GLU A 187 -10.63 -22.64 9.92
CA GLU A 187 -9.99 -23.86 10.39
C GLU A 187 -10.54 -25.11 9.67
N ASN A 188 -11.87 -25.22 9.58
CA ASN A 188 -12.52 -26.33 8.90
C ASN A 188 -12.15 -26.41 7.39
N ILE A 189 -12.03 -25.25 6.72
CA ILE A 189 -11.58 -25.21 5.33
C ILE A 189 -10.14 -25.74 5.23
N LEU A 190 -9.24 -25.23 6.06
CA LEU A 190 -7.83 -25.65 6.05
C LEU A 190 -7.69 -27.15 6.36
N LYS A 191 -8.44 -27.65 7.36
CA LYS A 191 -8.47 -29.09 7.71
C LYS A 191 -9.03 -29.94 6.56
N ARG A 192 -10.14 -29.53 5.97
CA ARG A 192 -10.80 -30.29 4.88
C ARG A 192 -9.91 -30.47 3.67
N TYR A 193 -9.12 -29.45 3.33
CA TYR A 193 -8.20 -29.51 2.20
C TYR A 193 -6.78 -29.94 2.59
N ASN A 194 -6.56 -30.37 3.84
CA ASN A 194 -5.25 -30.68 4.38
C ASN A 194 -4.20 -29.62 4.00
N HIS A 195 -4.59 -28.35 4.18
CA HIS A 195 -3.82 -27.22 3.68
C HIS A 195 -2.59 -26.97 4.57
N PRO A 196 -1.38 -26.85 4.01
CA PRO A 196 -0.13 -26.74 4.80
C PRO A 196 -0.06 -25.47 5.67
N LEU A 197 -0.85 -24.45 5.38
CA LEU A 197 -0.88 -23.21 6.18
C LEU A 197 -1.44 -23.44 7.58
N LEU A 198 -2.25 -24.50 7.83
CA LEU A 198 -2.78 -24.77 9.15
C LEU A 198 -1.68 -24.93 10.19
N THR A 199 -0.65 -25.71 9.87
CA THR A 199 0.47 -25.98 10.78
C THR A 199 1.62 -24.97 10.68
N ARG A 200 1.63 -24.12 9.64
CA ARG A 200 2.66 -23.11 9.46
C ARG A 200 2.32 -21.75 10.09
N TRP A 201 1.03 -21.41 10.10
CA TRP A 201 0.55 -20.12 10.56
C TRP A 201 -0.11 -20.16 11.93
N PHE A 202 -0.53 -21.34 12.38
CA PHE A 202 -1.27 -21.48 13.61
C PHE A 202 -0.68 -22.58 14.48
N ASP A 203 -0.59 -22.31 15.78
CA ASP A 203 -0.28 -23.32 16.77
C ASP A 203 -1.48 -24.26 16.90
N THR A 204 -1.20 -25.55 16.95
CA THR A 204 -2.21 -26.62 17.02
C THR A 204 -2.41 -27.15 18.44
N ASN A 205 -2.12 -26.32 19.47
CA ASN A 205 -2.30 -26.67 20.88
C ASN A 205 -3.75 -26.55 21.33
#